data_b9a8c38a4bff1a4ffc9b853f32e5522d
#
_entry.id   b9a8c38a4bff1a4ffc9b853f32e5522d
#
_cell.length_a   1.000
_cell.length_b   1.000
_cell.length_c   1.000
_cell.angle_alpha   90.00
_cell.angle_beta   90.00
_cell.angle_gamma   90.00
#
_symmetry.space_group_name_H-M   'P 1'
#
loop_
_entity.id
_entity.type
_entity.pdbx_description
1 polymer ?
#
loop_
_entity_poly.entity_id
_entity_poly.type
_entity_poly.pdbx_seq_one_letter_code
_entity_poly.pdbx_strand_id
1 'polypeptide(L)'
;YSIYGIGEISKQGTAYNKSMGGVGIAARNKRYINYLNPAAVTARDSLSFMADFGLSEKNTVFSQNDVRSAKNTFNIYDFVMSFPIYRSSAFMVGITPFSDVGYDFSSIETKPEIIGNTGNITYDSYGTGSIYQAFIGAGVTFWKRLSVGAEMIYYFGNLDKITNVDYSDASYRS
;
A
#
# COMPACT_ATOMS: atom_id res chain seq x y z
N TYR A 1 -11.81 1.82 -3.68
CA TYR A 1 -12.35 1.50 -2.34
C TYR A 1 -12.54 0.01 -2.22
N SER A 2 -11.82 -0.66 -1.35
CA SER A 2 -12.03 -2.07 -1.13
C SER A 2 -12.69 -2.30 0.23
N ILE A 3 -14.00 -2.55 0.22
CA ILE A 3 -14.73 -3.07 1.37
C ILE A 3 -14.33 -4.52 1.62
N TYR A 4 -13.94 -5.22 0.57
CA TYR A 4 -13.56 -6.62 0.59
C TYR A 4 -12.03 -6.77 0.49
N GLY A 5 -11.53 -7.87 1.04
CA GLY A 5 -10.11 -8.21 0.94
C GLY A 5 -9.20 -7.32 1.79
N ILE A 6 -8.01 -7.06 1.30
CA ILE A 6 -6.92 -6.36 2.01
C ILE A 6 -6.84 -4.85 1.73
N GLY A 7 -7.84 -4.28 1.08
CA GLY A 7 -7.86 -2.85 0.74
C GLY A 7 -7.29 -2.52 -0.64
N GLU A 8 -6.91 -1.27 -0.82
CA GLU A 8 -6.27 -0.79 -2.04
C GLU A 8 -4.78 -1.14 -2.02
N ILE A 9 -4.34 -1.88 -3.01
CA ILE A 9 -2.92 -2.25 -3.13
C ILE A 9 -2.12 -1.03 -3.55
N SER A 10 -1.09 -0.70 -2.79
CA SER A 10 -0.17 0.40 -3.09
C SER A 10 0.70 0.06 -4.29
N LYS A 11 0.96 1.05 -5.14
CA LYS A 11 1.92 0.88 -6.23
C LYS A 11 3.29 0.59 -5.65
N GLN A 12 3.86 -0.55 -6.02
CA GLN A 12 5.18 -0.97 -5.57
C GLN A 12 6.29 -0.24 -6.33
N GLY A 13 7.49 -0.21 -5.75
CA GLY A 13 8.68 0.46 -6.31
C GLY A 13 9.03 1.76 -5.57
N THR A 14 10.30 2.15 -5.65
CA THR A 14 10.80 3.43 -5.12
C THR A 14 10.17 4.62 -5.86
N ALA A 15 10.38 5.84 -5.37
CA ALA A 15 9.92 7.05 -6.03
C ALA A 15 10.38 7.12 -7.50
N TYR A 16 11.60 6.64 -7.78
CA TYR A 16 12.11 6.53 -9.15
C TYR A 16 11.27 5.59 -10.03
N ASN A 17 10.97 4.37 -9.56
CA ASN A 17 10.15 3.42 -10.31
C ASN A 17 8.76 4.01 -10.61
N LYS A 18 8.19 4.71 -9.65
CA LYS A 18 6.86 5.31 -9.77
C LYS A 18 6.80 6.50 -10.72
N SER A 19 7.84 7.35 -10.72
CA SER A 19 7.94 8.46 -11.68
C SER A 19 8.02 7.96 -13.13
N MET A 20 8.49 6.72 -13.32
CA MET A 20 8.53 6.04 -14.61
C MET A 20 7.30 5.16 -14.89
N GLY A 21 6.18 5.40 -14.20
CA GLY A 21 4.96 4.63 -14.39
C GLY A 21 4.95 3.24 -13.74
N GLY A 22 5.87 2.96 -12.79
CA GLY A 22 5.97 1.68 -12.10
C GLY A 22 6.88 0.67 -12.79
N VAL A 23 7.66 1.09 -13.77
CA VAL A 23 8.66 0.23 -14.41
C VAL A 23 9.76 -0.12 -13.42
N GLY A 24 9.99 -1.42 -13.20
CA GLY A 24 10.97 -1.86 -12.21
C GLY A 24 11.56 -3.24 -12.50
N ILE A 25 10.75 -4.22 -12.90
CA ILE A 25 11.17 -5.62 -13.01
C ILE A 25 12.40 -5.81 -13.91
N ALA A 26 12.44 -5.14 -15.05
CA ALA A 26 13.58 -5.20 -15.98
C ALA A 26 14.53 -4.00 -15.85
N ALA A 27 14.22 -3.03 -14.98
CA ALA A 27 15.02 -1.84 -14.85
C ALA A 27 16.28 -2.13 -14.02
N ARG A 28 17.42 -1.72 -14.55
CA ARG A 28 18.73 -1.82 -13.89
C ARG A 28 19.43 -0.47 -13.96
N ASN A 29 19.53 0.21 -12.83
CA ASN A 29 20.12 1.53 -12.75
C ASN A 29 21.24 1.56 -11.71
N LYS A 30 22.27 2.33 -11.97
CA LYS A 30 23.45 2.45 -11.09
C LYS A 30 23.28 3.48 -9.97
N ARG A 31 22.30 4.35 -10.08
CA ARG A 31 22.09 5.50 -9.18
C ARG A 31 20.89 5.34 -8.24
N TYR A 32 19.99 4.40 -8.55
CA TYR A 32 18.73 4.22 -7.82
C TYR A 32 18.59 2.78 -7.36
N ILE A 33 18.04 2.60 -6.17
CA ILE A 33 17.67 1.29 -5.67
C ILE A 33 16.42 0.82 -6.40
N ASN A 34 16.42 -0.41 -6.87
CA ASN A 34 15.26 -1.05 -7.45
C ASN A 34 15.00 -2.37 -6.71
N TYR A 35 14.13 -2.33 -5.70
CA TYR A 35 13.79 -3.53 -4.93
C TYR A 35 12.83 -4.48 -5.66
N LEU A 36 12.16 -4.02 -6.74
CA LEU A 36 11.32 -4.90 -7.57
C LEU A 36 12.13 -5.95 -8.34
N ASN A 37 13.44 -5.78 -8.41
CA ASN A 37 14.35 -6.73 -9.02
C ASN A 37 15.60 -6.88 -8.12
N PRO A 38 15.66 -7.90 -7.26
CA PRO A 38 16.78 -8.09 -6.36
C PRO A 38 18.12 -8.30 -7.08
N ALA A 39 18.12 -8.80 -8.31
CA ALA A 39 19.34 -8.88 -9.11
C ALA A 39 19.89 -7.51 -9.51
N ALA A 40 19.03 -6.48 -9.59
CA ALA A 40 19.44 -5.13 -9.95
C ALA A 40 20.25 -4.44 -8.84
N VAL A 41 20.21 -4.93 -7.60
CA VAL A 41 20.98 -4.37 -6.48
C VAL A 41 22.47 -4.36 -6.73
N THR A 42 22.97 -5.22 -7.61
CA THR A 42 24.36 -5.28 -8.02
C THR A 42 24.76 -4.27 -9.09
N ALA A 43 23.79 -3.52 -9.65
CA ALA A 43 24.03 -2.52 -10.69
C ALA A 43 24.52 -1.20 -10.10
N ARG A 44 25.72 -1.17 -9.57
CA ARG A 44 26.32 0.04 -8.99
C ARG A 44 27.74 0.25 -9.52
N ASP A 45 28.14 1.51 -9.61
CA ASP A 45 29.48 1.86 -10.08
C ASP A 45 30.55 1.76 -9.00
N SER A 46 30.15 1.85 -7.74
CA SER A 46 31.06 1.86 -6.60
C SER A 46 30.54 1.00 -5.45
N LEU A 47 31.42 0.68 -4.51
CA LEU A 47 31.07 0.02 -3.25
C LEU A 47 30.44 1.00 -2.26
N SER A 48 29.51 1.83 -2.72
CA SER A 48 28.83 2.81 -1.89
C SER A 48 27.53 2.27 -1.31
N PHE A 49 27.24 2.69 -0.10
CA PHE A 49 25.92 2.59 0.50
C PHE A 49 24.92 3.45 -0.26
N MET A 50 23.71 2.94 -0.42
CA MET A 50 22.59 3.68 -1.02
C MET A 50 21.39 3.61 -0.08
N ALA A 51 20.69 4.72 0.06
CA ALA A 51 19.41 4.79 0.77
C ALA A 51 18.41 5.56 -0.08
N ASP A 52 17.16 5.09 -0.04
CA ASP A 52 16.01 5.72 -0.63
C ASP A 52 14.96 5.95 0.46
N PHE A 53 14.40 7.15 0.51
CA PHE A 53 13.38 7.51 1.46
C PHE A 53 12.29 8.29 0.74
N GLY A 54 11.10 7.72 0.70
CA GLY A 54 9.96 8.27 0.01
C GLY A 54 8.89 8.81 0.96
N LEU A 55 8.36 9.97 0.60
CA LEU A 55 7.17 10.57 1.22
C LEU A 55 6.07 10.67 0.17
N SER A 56 4.84 10.42 0.57
CA SER A 56 3.67 10.52 -0.29
C SER A 56 2.59 11.33 0.38
N GLU A 57 2.05 12.27 -0.38
CA GLU A 57 0.84 13.00 -0.04
C GLU A 57 -0.24 12.67 -1.06
N LYS A 58 -1.40 12.26 -0.58
CA LYS A 58 -2.58 11.96 -1.40
C LYS A 58 -3.72 12.88 -1.01
N ASN A 59 -4.09 13.76 -1.92
CA ASN A 59 -5.29 14.59 -1.81
C ASN A 59 -6.44 13.91 -2.56
N THR A 60 -7.47 13.51 -1.84
CA THR A 60 -8.65 12.87 -2.43
C THR A 60 -9.86 13.76 -2.24
N VAL A 61 -10.51 14.09 -3.32
CA VAL A 61 -11.77 14.85 -3.31
C VAL A 61 -12.90 13.90 -3.69
N PHE A 62 -13.87 13.78 -2.81
CA PHE A 62 -15.12 13.06 -3.06
C PHE A 62 -16.17 14.08 -3.43
N SER A 63 -16.85 13.86 -4.55
CA SER A 63 -17.94 14.71 -4.99
C SER A 63 -19.12 13.84 -5.38
N GLN A 64 -20.27 14.11 -4.76
CA GLN A 64 -21.54 13.48 -5.10
C GLN A 64 -22.63 14.54 -5.04
N ASN A 65 -23.23 14.84 -6.19
CA ASN A 65 -24.16 15.95 -6.37
C ASN A 65 -23.52 17.27 -5.90
N ASP A 66 -24.11 17.98 -4.95
CA ASP A 66 -23.63 19.25 -4.40
C ASP A 66 -22.72 19.08 -3.17
N VAL A 67 -22.53 17.85 -2.69
CA VAL A 67 -21.69 17.55 -1.53
C VAL A 67 -20.27 17.25 -1.99
N ARG A 68 -19.30 17.97 -1.42
CA ARG A 68 -17.87 17.75 -1.65
C ARG A 68 -17.17 17.54 -0.32
N SER A 69 -16.32 16.50 -0.27
CA SER A 69 -15.46 16.24 0.87
C SER A 69 -14.03 16.07 0.37
N ALA A 70 -13.08 16.69 1.04
CA ALA A 70 -11.65 16.57 0.72
C ALA A 70 -10.93 15.90 1.89
N LYS A 71 -10.12 14.90 1.56
CA LYS A 71 -9.26 14.21 2.53
C LYS A 71 -7.82 14.29 2.07
N ASN A 72 -6.96 14.77 2.93
CA ASN A 72 -5.52 14.78 2.73
C ASN A 72 -4.91 13.67 3.59
N THR A 73 -4.07 12.85 2.99
CA THR A 73 -3.37 11.76 3.68
C THR A 73 -1.89 11.86 3.37
N PHE A 74 -1.08 12.03 4.41
CA PHE A 74 0.38 12.06 4.35
C PHE A 74 0.92 10.74 4.92
N ASN A 75 1.75 10.05 4.14
CA ASN A 75 2.35 8.78 4.54
C ASN A 75 3.85 8.74 4.20
N ILE A 76 4.60 8.07 5.05
CA ILE A 76 5.92 7.57 4.68
C ILE A 76 5.71 6.43 3.69
N TYR A 77 6.35 6.54 2.53
CA TYR A 77 6.05 5.74 1.39
C TYR A 77 6.99 4.55 1.21
N ASP A 78 8.26 4.76 1.42
CA ASP A 78 9.27 3.71 1.41
C ASP A 78 10.48 4.13 2.25
N PHE A 79 11.16 3.14 2.74
CA PHE A 79 12.48 3.24 3.32
C PHE A 79 13.28 2.03 2.88
N VAL A 80 14.24 2.24 2.00
CA VAL A 80 15.04 1.17 1.43
C VAL A 80 16.51 1.51 1.53
N MET A 81 17.29 0.57 2.01
CA MET A 81 18.75 0.67 2.08
C MET A 81 19.39 -0.46 1.30
N SER A 82 20.54 -0.18 0.71
CA SER A 82 21.31 -1.16 -0.02
C SER A 82 22.79 -1.04 0.29
N PHE A 83 23.40 -2.17 0.59
CA PHE A 83 24.77 -2.29 1.04
C PHE A 83 25.57 -3.18 0.08
N PRO A 84 26.77 -2.77 -0.33
CA PRO A 84 27.66 -3.64 -1.06
C PRO A 84 28.25 -4.68 -0.10
N ILE A 85 28.37 -5.92 -0.55
CA ILE A 85 29.12 -6.97 0.16
C ILE A 85 30.50 -7.09 -0.47
N TYR A 86 30.52 -7.17 -1.79
CA TYR A 86 31.74 -7.28 -2.59
C TYR A 86 31.49 -6.66 -3.97
N ARG A 87 32.52 -6.56 -4.83
CA ARG A 87 32.46 -5.89 -6.14
C ARG A 87 31.29 -6.32 -7.04
N SER A 88 30.79 -7.54 -6.88
CA SER A 88 29.72 -8.11 -7.70
C SER A 88 28.51 -8.58 -6.89
N SER A 89 28.47 -8.30 -5.60
CA SER A 89 27.39 -8.70 -4.72
C SER A 89 26.95 -7.57 -3.80
N ALA A 90 25.66 -7.51 -3.54
CA ALA A 90 25.07 -6.55 -2.65
C ALA A 90 23.79 -7.11 -2.02
N PHE A 91 23.41 -6.55 -0.89
CA PHE A 91 22.11 -6.82 -0.29
C PHE A 91 21.33 -5.52 -0.12
N MET A 92 20.04 -5.67 0.06
CA MET A 92 19.11 -4.59 0.34
C MET A 92 18.15 -5.00 1.44
N VAL A 93 17.68 -4.03 2.17
CA VAL A 93 16.64 -4.17 3.18
C VAL A 93 15.72 -2.97 3.10
N GLY A 94 14.44 -3.19 3.33
CA GLY A 94 13.50 -2.07 3.30
C GLY A 94 12.16 -2.40 3.90
N ILE A 95 11.38 -1.34 4.08
CA ILE A 95 9.99 -1.39 4.50
C ILE A 95 9.20 -0.47 3.57
N THR A 96 8.10 -1.01 3.02
CA THR A 96 7.22 -0.26 2.13
C THR A 96 5.77 -0.59 2.43
N PRO A 97 4.81 0.32 2.20
CA PRO A 97 3.40 0.02 2.31
C PRO A 97 2.99 -0.95 1.19
N PHE A 98 2.18 -1.92 1.56
CA PHE A 98 1.64 -2.91 0.62
C PHE A 98 0.18 -2.62 0.28
N SER A 99 -0.66 -2.40 1.28
CA SER A 99 -2.06 -2.05 1.07
C SER A 99 -2.60 -1.13 2.15
N ASP A 100 -3.66 -0.42 1.83
CA ASP A 100 -4.31 0.55 2.72
C ASP A 100 -5.83 0.40 2.65
N VAL A 101 -6.47 0.48 3.81
CA VAL A 101 -7.92 0.51 3.96
C VAL A 101 -8.31 1.82 4.60
N GLY A 102 -9.17 2.57 3.94
CA GLY A 102 -9.68 3.83 4.46
C GLY A 102 -11.04 4.13 3.85
N TYR A 103 -12.13 3.73 4.51
CA TYR A 103 -13.47 4.06 4.10
C TYR A 103 -14.34 4.34 5.31
N ASP A 104 -15.30 5.23 5.11
CA ASP A 104 -16.33 5.58 6.07
C ASP A 104 -17.58 5.95 5.28
N PHE A 105 -18.62 5.15 5.38
CA PHE A 105 -19.87 5.41 4.71
C PHE A 105 -21.06 4.88 5.49
N SER A 106 -22.17 5.59 5.38
CA SER A 106 -23.47 5.24 5.92
C SER A 106 -24.40 4.89 4.78
N SER A 107 -25.17 3.84 4.93
CA SER A 107 -26.19 3.40 3.97
C SER A 107 -27.48 3.13 4.70
N ILE A 108 -28.58 3.70 4.19
CA ILE A 108 -29.92 3.49 4.72
C ILE A 108 -30.62 2.42 3.89
N GLU A 109 -31.26 1.46 4.55
CA GLU A 109 -32.08 0.46 3.86
C GLU A 109 -33.32 1.14 3.24
N THR A 110 -33.52 0.93 1.95
CA THR A 110 -34.62 1.55 1.18
C THR A 110 -35.71 0.58 0.76
N LYS A 111 -35.59 -0.71 1.11
CA LYS A 111 -36.59 -1.71 0.74
C LYS A 111 -37.82 -1.61 1.60
N PRO A 112 -39.03 -1.31 1.02
CA PRO A 112 -40.27 -1.13 1.78
C PRO A 112 -40.68 -2.35 2.60
N GLU A 113 -40.35 -3.54 2.13
CA GLU A 113 -40.64 -4.81 2.79
C GLU A 113 -39.91 -4.98 4.13
N ILE A 114 -38.73 -4.40 4.24
CA ILE A 114 -37.90 -4.46 5.45
C ILE A 114 -38.24 -3.29 6.39
N ILE A 115 -38.37 -2.09 5.84
CA ILE A 115 -38.69 -0.87 6.60
C ILE A 115 -40.04 -0.98 7.28
N GLY A 116 -41.04 -1.60 6.64
CA GLY A 116 -42.40 -1.75 7.17
C GLY A 116 -42.49 -2.58 8.46
N ASN A 117 -41.54 -3.46 8.70
CA ASN A 117 -41.50 -4.36 9.85
C ASN A 117 -40.53 -3.95 10.96
N THR A 118 -39.49 -3.22 10.62
CA THR A 118 -38.33 -2.98 11.51
C THR A 118 -37.97 -1.49 11.67
N GLY A 119 -38.69 -0.58 11.01
CA GLY A 119 -38.32 0.83 10.98
C GLY A 119 -37.12 1.11 10.07
N ASN A 120 -36.53 2.29 10.19
CA ASN A 120 -35.36 2.65 9.40
C ASN A 120 -34.12 1.91 9.92
N ILE A 121 -33.43 1.20 9.01
CA ILE A 121 -32.19 0.51 9.31
C ILE A 121 -31.06 1.30 8.65
N THR A 122 -30.09 1.69 9.47
CA THR A 122 -28.87 2.37 9.01
C THR A 122 -27.67 1.43 9.18
N TYR A 123 -26.93 1.26 8.12
CA TYR A 123 -25.66 0.51 8.12
C TYR A 123 -24.50 1.49 8.07
N ASP A 124 -23.77 1.60 9.14
CA ASP A 124 -22.55 2.40 9.20
C ASP A 124 -21.35 1.47 9.08
N SER A 125 -20.60 1.63 7.99
CA SER A 125 -19.44 0.82 7.69
C SER A 125 -18.20 1.68 7.62
N TYR A 126 -17.23 1.40 8.45
CA TYR A 126 -15.95 2.04 8.40
C TYR A 126 -14.81 1.02 8.46
N GLY A 127 -13.76 1.33 7.76
CA GLY A 127 -12.56 0.51 7.74
C GLY A 127 -11.32 1.38 7.75
N THR A 128 -10.34 0.95 8.51
CA THR A 128 -9.05 1.63 8.61
C THR A 128 -7.93 0.61 8.79
N GLY A 129 -6.74 1.01 8.48
CA GLY A 129 -5.55 0.21 8.67
C GLY A 129 -4.70 0.06 7.42
N SER A 130 -3.49 -0.44 7.61
CA SER A 130 -2.53 -0.61 6.53
C SER A 130 -1.72 -1.88 6.73
N ILE A 131 -1.38 -2.52 5.63
CA ILE A 131 -0.42 -3.62 5.59
C ILE A 131 0.88 -3.09 5.00
N TYR A 132 1.95 -3.37 5.70
CA TYR A 132 3.32 -3.07 5.26
C TYR A 132 4.03 -4.36 4.87
N GLN A 133 5.02 -4.23 4.03
CA GLN A 133 5.98 -5.29 3.74
C GLN A 133 7.37 -4.87 4.17
N ALA A 134 8.02 -5.74 4.95
CA ALA A 134 9.44 -5.67 5.19
C ALA A 134 10.13 -6.70 4.31
N PHE A 135 11.24 -6.35 3.73
CA PHE A 135 11.96 -7.27 2.86
C PHE A 135 13.48 -7.20 3.08
N ILE A 136 14.11 -8.32 2.80
CA ILE A 136 15.55 -8.45 2.68
C ILE A 136 15.86 -9.18 1.38
N GLY A 137 16.70 -8.59 0.56
CA GLY A 137 17.08 -9.14 -0.73
C GLY A 137 18.58 -9.09 -0.93
N ALA A 138 19.09 -10.00 -1.72
CA ALA A 138 20.49 -10.05 -2.10
C ALA A 138 20.63 -10.40 -3.58
N GLY A 139 21.71 -9.90 -4.18
CA GLY A 139 22.04 -10.20 -5.56
C GLY A 139 23.52 -10.42 -5.75
N VAL A 140 23.83 -11.21 -6.75
CA VAL A 140 25.20 -11.48 -7.19
C VAL A 140 25.29 -11.47 -8.70
N THR A 141 26.37 -10.93 -9.23
CA THR A 141 26.65 -10.91 -10.67
C THR A 141 27.83 -11.82 -11.00
N PHE A 142 27.56 -12.78 -11.86
CA PHE A 142 28.55 -13.72 -12.39
C PHE A 142 29.08 -13.24 -13.74
N TRP A 143 30.37 -13.41 -13.97
CA TRP A 143 31.07 -13.11 -15.23
C TRP A 143 30.70 -11.73 -15.83
N LYS A 144 30.31 -10.76 -15.00
CA LYS A 144 29.87 -9.42 -15.41
C LYS A 144 28.67 -9.38 -16.38
N ARG A 145 27.98 -10.48 -16.57
CA ARG A 145 26.86 -10.60 -17.52
C ARG A 145 25.58 -11.15 -16.92
N LEU A 146 25.66 -12.14 -16.05
CA LEU A 146 24.52 -12.78 -15.43
C LEU A 146 24.37 -12.29 -13.99
N SER A 147 23.25 -11.67 -13.68
CA SER A 147 22.92 -11.29 -12.31
C SER A 147 21.72 -12.11 -11.82
N VAL A 148 21.90 -12.69 -10.65
CA VAL A 148 20.86 -13.46 -9.96
C VAL A 148 20.61 -12.81 -8.62
N GLY A 149 19.35 -12.74 -8.21
CA GLY A 149 18.94 -12.19 -6.93
C GLY A 149 17.77 -12.96 -6.36
N ALA A 150 17.69 -12.92 -5.03
CA ALA A 150 16.56 -13.44 -4.27
C ALA A 150 16.14 -12.44 -3.21
N GLU A 151 14.88 -12.47 -2.85
CA GLU A 151 14.27 -11.60 -1.86
C GLU A 151 13.32 -12.41 -1.00
N MET A 152 13.32 -12.11 0.29
CA MET A 152 12.34 -12.61 1.24
C MET A 152 11.51 -11.44 1.71
N ILE A 153 10.19 -11.60 1.67
CA ILE A 153 9.21 -10.57 2.02
C ILE A 153 8.38 -11.06 3.20
N TYR A 154 8.22 -10.20 4.18
CA TYR A 154 7.35 -10.42 5.33
C TYR A 154 6.28 -9.33 5.39
N TYR A 155 5.01 -9.73 5.40
CA TYR A 155 3.87 -8.82 5.49
C TYR A 155 3.41 -8.69 6.93
N PHE A 156 3.13 -7.47 7.38
CA PHE A 156 2.64 -7.17 8.72
C PHE A 156 1.74 -5.95 8.71
N GLY A 157 0.87 -5.85 9.70
CA GLY A 157 -0.09 -4.76 9.84
C GLY A 157 -1.44 -5.25 10.29
N ASN A 158 -2.35 -4.33 10.55
CA ASN A 158 -3.71 -4.62 10.97
C ASN A 158 -4.70 -3.89 10.05
N LEU A 159 -5.82 -4.57 9.80
CA LEU A 159 -6.96 -4.01 9.09
C LEU A 159 -8.20 -4.16 9.97
N ASP A 160 -8.77 -3.05 10.37
CA ASP A 160 -9.99 -3.00 11.18
C ASP A 160 -11.16 -2.64 10.28
N LYS A 161 -12.18 -3.51 10.25
CA LYS A 161 -13.41 -3.31 9.50
C LYS A 161 -14.58 -3.50 10.44
N ILE A 162 -15.37 -2.46 10.61
CA ILE A 162 -16.49 -2.45 11.53
C ILE A 162 -17.73 -2.06 10.75
N THR A 163 -18.80 -2.84 10.94
CA THR A 163 -20.13 -2.53 10.41
C THR A 163 -21.08 -2.51 11.59
N ASN A 164 -21.66 -1.34 11.86
CA ASN A 164 -22.72 -1.14 12.83
C ASN A 164 -24.05 -1.14 12.11
N VAL A 165 -25.03 -1.74 12.74
CA VAL A 165 -26.41 -1.76 12.24
C VAL A 165 -27.30 -1.13 13.30
N ASP A 166 -27.78 0.07 13.01
CA ASP A 166 -28.68 0.81 13.90
C ASP A 166 -30.13 0.63 13.43
N TYR A 167 -30.96 0.19 14.37
CA TYR A 167 -32.42 0.06 14.17
C TYR A 167 -33.10 1.22 14.85
N SER A 168 -33.84 2.04 14.10
CA SER A 168 -34.74 3.00 14.71
C SER A 168 -36.08 2.29 15.02
N ASP A 169 -36.17 1.77 16.23
CA ASP A 169 -37.39 1.12 16.69
C ASP A 169 -38.51 2.17 16.85
N ALA A 170 -39.42 2.22 15.90
CA ALA A 170 -40.55 3.16 15.92
C ALA A 170 -41.81 2.57 16.61
N SER A 171 -41.73 1.38 17.23
CA SER A 171 -42.93 0.73 17.70
C SER A 171 -42.82 -0.13 18.95
N TYR A 172 -42.40 0.45 20.07
CA TYR A 172 -42.83 0.00 21.40
C TYR A 172 -43.14 1.22 22.25
N ARG A 173 -44.26 1.89 21.92
CA ARG A 173 -45.05 2.65 22.90
C ARG A 173 -46.35 1.90 23.06
N SER A 174 -46.39 1.03 24.04
CA SER A 174 -47.63 0.62 24.69
C SER A 174 -48.02 1.63 25.77
#